data_2683e14ccf0df932c3db5df07c55cc89
#
_entry.id   2683e14ccf0df932c3db5df07c55cc89
#
_cell.length_a   1.000
_cell.length_b   1.000
_cell.length_c   1.000
_cell.angle_alpha   90.00
_cell.angle_beta   90.00
_cell.angle_gamma   90.00
#
_symmetry.space_group_name_H-M   'P 1'
#
loop_
_entity.id
_entity.type
_entity.pdbx_description
1 polymer ?
#
loop_
_entity_poly.entity_id
_entity_poly.type
_entity_poly.pdbx_seq_one_letter_code
_entity_poly.pdbx_strand_id
1 'polypeptide(L)'
;MTNKLILNDSHIGETVITAGSTYLDIDAYACAVAMADLLNLQGANAIAYSQAPCNYSVCSSLTEKSQLLREIPKDFSEQDANYIIVDVSDPVFLKSSVPLDRVVAVYDHHIGFEEYWRKKIGDGVHIEFIGAAATLIY
;
A
#
# COMPACT_ATOMS: atom_id res chain seq x y z
N MET A 1 5.32 10.31 -20.04
CA MET A 1 6.03 9.32 -19.22
C MET A 1 5.03 8.35 -18.69
N THR A 2 4.93 7.21 -19.31
CA THR A 2 4.16 6.13 -18.72
C THR A 2 4.91 5.68 -17.48
N ASN A 3 4.44 6.10 -16.32
CA ASN A 3 4.71 5.35 -15.11
C ASN A 3 4.15 3.97 -15.37
N LYS A 4 4.97 3.13 -15.92
CA LYS A 4 4.73 1.73 -15.89
C LYS A 4 4.75 1.38 -14.43
N LEU A 5 3.59 1.43 -13.81
CA LEU A 5 3.45 0.79 -12.53
C LEU A 5 3.91 -0.63 -12.75
N ILE A 6 4.84 -0.97 -11.98
CA ILE A 6 5.72 -2.10 -12.12
C ILE A 6 5.01 -3.36 -11.59
N LEU A 7 3.78 -3.49 -11.99
CA LEU A 7 3.14 -4.77 -11.91
C LEU A 7 3.27 -5.36 -13.30
N ASN A 8 4.27 -6.18 -13.49
CA ASN A 8 4.30 -7.07 -14.63
C ASN A 8 3.03 -7.92 -14.60
N ASP A 9 2.65 -8.46 -15.71
CA ASP A 9 1.39 -9.22 -15.89
C ASP A 9 1.13 -10.28 -14.83
N SER A 10 2.17 -10.81 -14.16
CA SER A 10 2.05 -11.77 -13.06
C SER A 10 1.48 -11.17 -11.76
N HIS A 11 1.40 -9.84 -11.67
CA HIS A 11 0.87 -9.14 -10.50
C HIS A 11 -0.50 -8.52 -10.76
N ILE A 12 -1.06 -8.71 -11.94
CA ILE A 12 -2.44 -8.34 -12.26
C ILE A 12 -3.35 -9.39 -11.63
N GLY A 13 -3.80 -9.13 -10.44
CA GLY A 13 -4.65 -10.04 -9.70
C GLY A 13 -5.17 -9.33 -8.45
N GLU A 14 -5.57 -10.12 -7.50
CA GLU A 14 -6.01 -9.65 -6.21
C GLU A 14 -4.84 -8.99 -5.48
N THR A 15 -4.97 -7.70 -5.15
CA THR A 15 -3.91 -6.92 -4.51
C THR A 15 -4.46 -6.12 -3.34
N VAL A 16 -3.83 -6.26 -2.19
CA VAL A 16 -4.14 -5.47 -0.99
C VAL A 16 -3.11 -4.36 -0.86
N ILE A 17 -3.57 -3.12 -0.79
CA ILE A 17 -2.72 -1.98 -0.48
C ILE A 17 -2.97 -1.60 0.98
N THR A 18 -1.93 -1.59 1.77
CA THR A 18 -2.01 -1.28 3.21
C THR A 18 -0.80 -0.48 3.69
N ALA A 19 -0.89 0.01 4.89
CA ALA A 19 0.13 0.83 5.54
C ALA A 19 0.48 0.27 6.92
N GLY A 20 1.08 1.07 7.78
CA GLY A 20 1.44 0.67 9.14
C GLY A 20 0.23 0.31 10.00
N SER A 21 0.45 -0.57 10.96
CA SER A 21 -0.62 -1.13 11.81
C SER A 21 -0.99 -0.27 13.02
N THR A 22 -0.23 0.80 13.31
CA THR A 22 -0.45 1.62 14.50
C THR A 22 -1.54 2.66 14.30
N TYR A 23 -1.41 3.47 13.25
CA TYR A 23 -2.40 4.46 12.84
C TYR A 23 -2.17 4.84 11.38
N LEU A 24 -3.16 5.49 10.78
CA LEU A 24 -3.08 6.07 9.44
C LEU A 24 -3.13 7.59 9.53
N ASP A 25 -2.13 8.27 8.98
CA ASP A 25 -2.20 9.69 8.70
C ASP A 25 -2.75 9.94 7.28
N ILE A 26 -2.86 11.22 6.90
CA ILE A 26 -3.41 11.58 5.59
C ILE A 26 -2.53 11.05 4.44
N ASP A 27 -1.21 10.99 4.60
CA ASP A 27 -0.31 10.48 3.57
C ASP A 27 -0.54 8.98 3.35
N ALA A 28 -0.58 8.20 4.41
CA ALA A 28 -0.86 6.76 4.35
C ALA A 28 -2.24 6.47 3.74
N TYR A 29 -3.26 7.22 4.17
CA TYR A 29 -4.62 7.09 3.64
C TYR A 29 -4.66 7.39 2.15
N ALA A 30 -4.12 8.53 1.74
CA ALA A 30 -4.11 8.96 0.34
C ALA A 30 -3.33 7.99 -0.56
N CYS A 31 -2.17 7.52 -0.10
CA CYS A 31 -1.37 6.54 -0.82
C CYS A 31 -2.14 5.24 -1.06
N ALA A 32 -2.77 4.71 -0.02
CA ALA A 32 -3.50 3.44 -0.14
C ALA A 32 -4.66 3.54 -1.13
N VAL A 33 -5.47 4.57 -1.01
CA VAL A 33 -6.63 4.79 -1.88
C VAL A 33 -6.19 5.06 -3.33
N ALA A 34 -5.22 5.95 -3.52
CA ALA A 34 -4.75 6.31 -4.87
C ALA A 34 -4.11 5.11 -5.58
N MET A 35 -3.31 4.31 -4.87
CA MET A 35 -2.70 3.12 -5.45
C MET A 35 -3.75 2.08 -5.86
N ALA A 36 -4.75 1.85 -5.02
CA ALA A 36 -5.83 0.92 -5.35
C ALA A 36 -6.60 1.38 -6.60
N ASP A 37 -6.96 2.66 -6.67
CA ASP A 37 -7.65 3.22 -7.82
C ASP A 37 -6.82 3.07 -9.10
N LEU A 38 -5.53 3.39 -9.02
CA LEU A 38 -4.63 3.33 -10.15
C LEU A 38 -4.47 1.90 -10.68
N LEU A 39 -4.33 0.91 -9.80
CA LEU A 39 -4.24 -0.49 -10.20
C LEU A 39 -5.54 -1.01 -10.81
N ASN A 40 -6.67 -0.62 -10.26
CA ASN A 40 -7.97 -0.98 -10.81
C ASN A 40 -8.20 -0.39 -12.20
N LEU A 41 -7.71 0.82 -12.46
CA LEU A 41 -7.71 1.39 -13.81
C LEU A 41 -6.84 0.60 -14.80
N GLN A 42 -5.87 -0.16 -14.31
CA GLN A 42 -5.01 -1.03 -15.11
C GLN A 42 -5.51 -2.46 -15.21
N GLY A 43 -6.70 -2.74 -14.70
CA GLY A 43 -7.34 -4.06 -14.80
C GLY A 43 -7.09 -5.00 -13.63
N ALA A 44 -6.43 -4.53 -12.56
CA ALA A 44 -6.28 -5.32 -11.35
C ALA A 44 -7.57 -5.32 -10.51
N ASN A 45 -7.64 -6.23 -9.55
CA ASN A 45 -8.63 -6.20 -8.47
C ASN A 45 -7.91 -5.81 -7.18
N ALA A 46 -7.83 -4.52 -6.94
CA ALA A 46 -7.08 -3.95 -5.83
C ALA A 46 -8.00 -3.29 -4.80
N ILE A 47 -7.67 -3.48 -3.54
CA ILE A 47 -8.37 -2.85 -2.42
C ILE A 47 -7.39 -2.08 -1.54
N ALA A 48 -7.79 -0.91 -1.07
CA ALA A 48 -7.14 -0.20 0.02
C ALA A 48 -7.75 -0.72 1.33
N TYR A 49 -6.91 -1.28 2.20
CA TYR A 49 -7.37 -1.95 3.42
C TYR A 49 -6.47 -1.62 4.60
N SER A 50 -7.06 -1.33 5.73
CA SER A 50 -6.36 -1.27 7.01
C SER A 50 -7.36 -1.33 8.17
N GLN A 51 -6.96 -2.00 9.24
CA GLN A 51 -7.66 -1.96 10.52
C GLN A 51 -7.12 -0.87 11.46
N ALA A 52 -6.01 -0.23 11.09
CA ALA A 52 -5.43 0.84 11.90
C ALA A 52 -6.36 2.06 11.94
N PRO A 53 -6.50 2.73 13.09
CA PRO A 53 -7.32 3.92 13.18
C PRO A 53 -6.69 5.07 12.40
N CYS A 54 -7.52 5.90 11.78
CA CYS A 54 -7.06 7.16 11.20
C CYS A 54 -6.78 8.17 12.30
N ASN A 55 -5.67 8.89 12.20
CA ASN A 55 -5.41 9.99 13.11
C ASN A 55 -6.17 11.27 12.66
N TYR A 56 -6.03 12.34 13.43
CA TYR A 56 -6.76 13.59 13.19
C TYR A 56 -6.40 14.28 11.86
N SER A 57 -5.31 13.90 11.20
CA SER A 57 -4.96 14.47 9.89
C SER A 57 -5.90 13.99 8.78
N VAL A 58 -6.62 12.88 9.00
CA VAL A 58 -7.62 12.36 8.05
C VAL A 58 -8.99 12.89 8.45
N CYS A 59 -9.53 13.82 7.68
CA CYS A 59 -10.80 14.45 8.01
C CYS A 59 -11.98 13.49 7.80
N SER A 60 -13.08 13.75 8.52
CA SER A 60 -14.29 12.91 8.48
C SER A 60 -14.91 12.80 7.10
N SER A 61 -14.81 13.85 6.28
CA SER A 61 -15.32 13.81 4.90
C SER A 61 -14.62 12.75 4.02
N LEU A 62 -13.38 12.42 4.32
CA LEU A 62 -12.66 11.33 3.64
C LEU A 62 -13.07 9.96 4.17
N THR A 63 -13.16 9.81 5.49
CA THR A 63 -13.54 8.52 6.09
C THR A 63 -14.96 8.12 5.76
N GLU A 64 -15.87 9.08 5.58
CA GLU A 64 -17.25 8.83 5.16
C GLU A 64 -17.38 8.27 3.75
N LYS A 65 -16.39 8.50 2.88
CA LYS A 65 -16.40 7.97 1.51
C LYS A 65 -16.14 6.47 1.45
N SER A 66 -15.72 5.85 2.53
CA SER A 66 -15.48 4.40 2.65
C SER A 66 -14.55 3.83 1.58
N GLN A 67 -13.59 4.62 1.10
CA GLN A 67 -12.61 4.20 0.09
C GLN A 67 -11.55 3.28 0.70
N LEU A 68 -11.26 3.43 1.99
CA LEU A 68 -10.41 2.55 2.76
C LEU A 68 -11.28 1.52 3.47
N LEU A 69 -11.10 0.25 3.12
CA LEU A 69 -11.87 -0.84 3.69
C LEU A 69 -11.34 -1.24 5.07
N ARG A 70 -12.25 -1.56 5.98
CA ARG A 70 -11.94 -2.07 7.32
C ARG A 70 -12.06 -3.58 7.44
N GLU A 71 -12.67 -4.20 6.43
CA GLU A 71 -12.80 -5.64 6.30
C GLU A 71 -12.51 -6.04 4.85
N ILE A 72 -11.88 -7.17 4.68
CA ILE A 72 -11.64 -7.71 3.33
C ILE A 72 -12.96 -8.31 2.83
N PRO A 73 -13.41 -7.93 1.62
CA PRO A 73 -14.64 -8.47 1.05
C PRO A 73 -14.59 -10.00 0.93
N LYS A 74 -15.72 -10.66 1.15
CA LYS A 74 -15.81 -12.13 1.13
C LYS A 74 -15.49 -12.75 -0.22
N ASP A 75 -15.72 -12.01 -1.30
CA ASP A 75 -15.42 -12.42 -2.67
C ASP A 75 -13.99 -12.12 -3.09
N PHE A 76 -13.19 -11.50 -2.21
CA PHE A 76 -11.79 -11.20 -2.46
C PHE A 76 -10.91 -12.35 -1.95
N SER A 77 -10.05 -12.86 -2.83
CA SER A 77 -9.16 -13.98 -2.51
C SER A 77 -7.90 -13.51 -1.76
N GLU A 78 -8.05 -13.26 -0.46
CA GLU A 78 -6.96 -12.82 0.39
C GLU A 78 -5.77 -13.80 0.40
N GLN A 79 -6.04 -15.09 0.31
CA GLN A 79 -5.00 -16.14 0.39
C GLN A 79 -4.02 -16.08 -0.77
N ASP A 80 -4.47 -15.62 -1.94
CA ASP A 80 -3.66 -15.52 -3.14
C ASP A 80 -3.28 -14.08 -3.47
N ALA A 81 -3.66 -13.13 -2.63
CA ALA A 81 -3.43 -11.71 -2.88
C ALA A 81 -1.96 -11.32 -2.75
N ASN A 82 -1.53 -10.41 -3.61
CA ASN A 82 -0.29 -9.67 -3.44
C ASN A 82 -0.52 -8.49 -2.49
N TYR A 83 0.55 -8.03 -1.85
CA TYR A 83 0.51 -6.90 -0.94
C TYR A 83 1.41 -5.79 -1.44
N ILE A 84 0.91 -4.57 -1.40
CA ILE A 84 1.69 -3.34 -1.62
C ILE A 84 1.64 -2.54 -0.33
N ILE A 85 2.80 -2.16 0.16
CA ILE A 85 2.94 -1.39 1.39
C ILE A 85 3.19 0.06 1.03
N VAL A 86 2.47 0.97 1.67
CA VAL A 86 2.58 2.41 1.44
C VAL A 86 2.85 3.16 2.74
N ASP A 87 3.68 4.18 2.66
CA ASP A 87 4.02 5.12 3.75
C ASP A 87 4.61 4.46 5.01
N VAL A 88 5.15 3.27 4.87
CA VAL A 88 5.90 2.56 5.91
C VAL A 88 6.84 1.57 5.26
N SER A 89 8.03 1.41 5.83
CA SER A 89 9.00 0.41 5.35
C SER A 89 9.63 -0.41 6.47
N ASP A 90 9.56 0.08 7.72
CA ASP A 90 10.04 -0.70 8.86
C ASP A 90 9.09 -1.88 9.12
N PRO A 91 9.56 -3.14 9.00
CA PRO A 91 8.71 -4.31 9.18
C PRO A 91 8.07 -4.41 10.56
N VAL A 92 8.64 -3.77 11.57
CA VAL A 92 8.09 -3.78 12.94
C VAL A 92 6.68 -3.17 12.99
N PHE A 93 6.37 -2.22 12.11
CA PHE A 93 5.06 -1.58 12.03
C PHE A 93 4.05 -2.35 11.17
N LEU A 94 4.48 -3.41 10.51
CA LEU A 94 3.60 -4.28 9.72
C LEU A 94 3.11 -5.47 10.53
N LYS A 95 3.95 -5.98 11.40
CA LYS A 95 3.68 -7.10 12.31
C LYS A 95 2.99 -8.29 11.63
N SER A 96 2.01 -8.88 12.30
CA SER A 96 1.24 -10.02 11.80
C SER A 96 0.12 -9.64 10.83
N SER A 97 -0.12 -8.35 10.59
CA SER A 97 -1.19 -7.89 9.71
C SER A 97 -0.86 -8.03 8.21
N VAL A 98 0.42 -8.21 7.89
CA VAL A 98 0.88 -8.32 6.51
C VAL A 98 1.73 -9.57 6.35
N PRO A 99 1.39 -10.48 5.43
CA PRO A 99 2.26 -11.60 5.08
C PRO A 99 3.45 -11.09 4.27
N LEU A 100 4.61 -10.96 4.92
CA LEU A 100 5.80 -10.35 4.31
C LEU A 100 6.25 -11.06 3.03
N ASP A 101 6.03 -12.36 2.93
CA ASP A 101 6.40 -13.15 1.75
C ASP A 101 5.54 -12.84 0.51
N ARG A 102 4.45 -12.12 0.69
CA ARG A 102 3.52 -11.75 -0.37
C ARG A 102 3.61 -10.29 -0.76
N VAL A 103 4.49 -9.53 -0.12
CA VAL A 103 4.74 -8.13 -0.47
C VAL A 103 5.49 -8.09 -1.80
N VAL A 104 4.94 -7.35 -2.76
CA VAL A 104 5.52 -7.19 -4.10
C VAL A 104 6.08 -5.80 -4.36
N ALA A 105 5.63 -4.80 -3.59
CA ALA A 105 6.14 -3.44 -3.70
C ALA A 105 6.01 -2.68 -2.38
N VAL A 106 6.91 -1.73 -2.19
CA VAL A 106 6.92 -0.80 -1.05
C VAL A 106 7.14 0.60 -1.57
N TYR A 107 6.24 1.53 -1.20
CA TYR A 107 6.29 2.95 -1.53
C TYR A 107 6.35 3.76 -0.25
N ASP A 108 7.53 4.31 0.05
CA ASP A 108 7.76 5.01 1.33
C ASP A 108 8.74 6.18 1.16
N HIS A 109 8.71 7.10 2.10
CA HIS A 109 9.67 8.19 2.19
C HIS A 109 10.51 8.17 3.47
N HIS A 110 10.34 7.14 4.31
CA HIS A 110 11.17 6.92 5.49
C HIS A 110 12.38 6.07 5.12
N ILE A 111 13.58 6.63 5.31
CA ILE A 111 14.83 5.98 4.92
C ILE A 111 15.28 4.98 6.01
N GLY A 112 15.91 3.91 5.59
CA GLY A 112 16.59 2.95 6.48
C GLY A 112 16.33 1.48 6.14
N PHE A 113 15.29 1.16 5.38
CA PHE A 113 14.92 -0.23 5.05
C PHE A 113 14.99 -0.55 3.56
N GLU A 114 15.61 0.31 2.75
CA GLU A 114 15.74 0.12 1.30
C GLU A 114 16.42 -1.19 0.96
N GLU A 115 17.54 -1.48 1.63
CA GLU A 115 18.31 -2.70 1.37
C GLU A 115 17.56 -3.96 1.84
N TYR A 116 16.89 -3.89 2.98
CA TYR A 116 16.07 -4.99 3.48
C TYR A 116 15.02 -5.41 2.44
N TRP A 117 14.29 -4.45 1.90
CA TRP A 117 13.25 -4.73 0.92
C TRP A 117 13.83 -5.09 -0.45
N ARG A 118 14.93 -4.46 -0.84
CA ARG A 118 15.58 -4.79 -2.13
C ARG A 118 16.03 -6.23 -2.19
N LYS A 119 16.54 -6.78 -1.11
CA LYS A 119 16.89 -8.20 -1.02
C LYS A 119 15.67 -9.11 -1.10
N LYS A 120 14.53 -8.63 -0.62
CA LYS A 120 13.31 -9.42 -0.53
C LYS A 120 12.46 -9.36 -1.81
N ILE A 121 12.33 -8.20 -2.42
CA ILE A 121 11.41 -7.95 -3.54
C ILE A 121 12.07 -7.29 -4.76
N GLY A 122 13.37 -7.06 -4.75
CA GLY A 122 14.08 -6.50 -5.90
C GLY A 122 13.61 -5.11 -6.30
N ASP A 123 13.17 -4.96 -7.53
CA ASP A 123 12.79 -3.66 -8.12
C ASP A 123 11.46 -3.09 -7.61
N GLY A 124 10.73 -3.82 -6.78
CA GLY A 124 9.50 -3.33 -6.14
C GLY A 124 9.70 -2.30 -5.04
N VAL A 125 10.95 -1.90 -4.76
CA VAL A 125 11.28 -0.93 -3.71
C VAL A 125 11.29 0.48 -4.28
N HIS A 126 10.42 1.33 -3.75
CA HIS A 126 10.30 2.73 -4.11
C HIS A 126 10.36 3.57 -2.83
N ILE A 127 11.57 3.70 -2.28
CA ILE A 127 11.83 4.45 -1.05
C ILE A 127 12.74 5.62 -1.40
N GLU A 128 12.22 6.84 -1.25
CA GLU A 128 12.94 8.08 -1.57
C GLU A 128 12.76 9.12 -0.47
N PHE A 129 13.81 9.88 -0.18
CA PHE A 129 13.74 10.97 0.77
C PHE A 129 13.03 12.19 0.15
N ILE A 130 11.71 12.21 0.29
CA ILE A 130 10.83 13.26 -0.23
C ILE A 130 9.78 13.65 0.83
N GLY A 131 9.03 14.72 0.58
CA GLY A 131 8.10 15.27 1.57
C GLY A 131 6.92 14.37 1.93
N ALA A 132 6.47 13.52 1.01
CA ALA A 132 5.33 12.62 1.23
C ALA A 132 5.43 11.40 0.30
N ALA A 133 5.01 10.23 0.79
CA ALA A 133 4.99 9.00 0.00
C ALA A 133 4.01 9.08 -1.17
N ALA A 134 2.94 9.85 -1.05
CA ALA A 134 1.97 10.08 -2.12
C ALA A 134 2.63 10.63 -3.40
N THR A 135 3.72 11.36 -3.29
CA THR A 135 4.48 11.87 -4.43
C THR A 135 5.03 10.75 -5.33
N LEU A 136 5.33 9.59 -4.76
CA LEU A 136 5.84 8.43 -5.49
C LEU A 136 4.76 7.74 -6.33
N ILE A 137 3.51 7.91 -5.97
CA ILE A 137 2.36 7.26 -6.61
C ILE A 137 1.83 8.13 -7.76
N TYR A 138 2.05 9.41 -7.65
CA TYR A 138 1.59 10.39 -8.62
C TYR A 138 2.36 10.31 -9.96
#